data_100e5b862e0a414395a87b2e4d25c3a2
#
_entry.id   100e5b862e0a414395a87b2e4d25c3a2
#
_cell.length_a   1.000
_cell.length_b   1.000
_cell.length_c   1.000
_cell.angle_alpha   90.00
_cell.angle_beta   90.00
_cell.angle_gamma   90.00
#
_symmetry.space_group_name_H-M   'P 1'
#
loop_
_entity.id
_entity.type
_entity.pdbx_description
1 polymer ?
#
loop_
_entity_poly.entity_id
_entity_poly.type
_entity_poly.pdbx_seq_one_letter_code
_entity_poly.pdbx_strand_id
1 'polypeptide(L)'
;MLANVEIIENPKESVDRAYDIIISAKDELLVAFPTVNSFRRNVRAGMSMLLLKEEYLKNNVRLRILTPVDNQIVQVIEELKKSLSKLDIRDLNESTESNRVTIVLADRKECLIVDIKDDRKDNVYEAAGLSIYSNTNSIVLSYLAIFETLWKQCHPHIS
;
A
#
# COMPACT_ATOMS: atom_id res chain seq x y z
N MET A 1 -7.01 12.48 19.38
CA MET A 1 -5.77 12.77 18.63
C MET A 1 -5.95 14.07 17.83
N LEU A 2 -5.00 14.97 17.93
CA LEU A 2 -5.05 16.21 17.16
C LEU A 2 -4.84 15.93 15.67
N ALA A 3 -5.56 16.67 14.82
CA ALA A 3 -5.35 16.61 13.37
C ALA A 3 -3.91 17.02 13.04
N ASN A 4 -3.27 16.28 12.17
CA ASN A 4 -1.85 16.45 11.87
C ASN A 4 -1.55 16.21 10.39
N VAL A 5 -0.63 17.02 9.86
CA VAL A 5 0.00 16.81 8.55
C VAL A 5 1.50 16.91 8.74
N GLU A 6 2.22 15.88 8.31
CA GLU A 6 3.68 15.83 8.42
C GLU A 6 4.30 15.59 7.05
N ILE A 7 5.36 16.33 6.76
CA ILE A 7 6.23 16.03 5.62
C ILE A 7 7.44 15.29 6.17
N ILE A 8 7.67 14.09 5.71
CA ILE A 8 8.76 13.22 6.16
C ILE A 8 9.79 13.17 5.04
N GLU A 9 10.91 13.86 5.23
CA GLU A 9 11.95 13.95 4.20
C GLU A 9 12.91 12.76 4.19
N ASN A 10 13.12 12.14 5.34
CA ASN A 10 14.03 11.01 5.47
C ASN A 10 13.39 9.73 4.92
N PRO A 11 14.00 9.09 3.90
CA PRO A 11 13.44 7.87 3.30
C PRO A 11 13.23 6.73 4.30
N LYS A 12 14.15 6.57 5.25
CA LYS A 12 14.00 5.53 6.29
C LYS A 12 12.78 5.78 7.16
N GLU A 13 12.57 7.01 7.57
CA GLU A 13 11.38 7.37 8.35
C GLU A 13 10.09 7.19 7.55
N SER A 14 10.12 7.47 6.24
CA SER A 14 8.97 7.23 5.36
C SER A 14 8.59 5.76 5.32
N VAL A 15 9.56 4.88 5.13
CA VAL A 15 9.34 3.43 5.07
C VAL A 15 8.87 2.90 6.43
N ASP A 16 9.53 3.31 7.50
CA ASP A 16 9.17 2.88 8.85
C ASP A 16 7.74 3.33 9.21
N ARG A 17 7.34 4.54 8.82
CA ARG A 17 5.99 5.03 9.04
C ARG A 17 4.95 4.18 8.26
N ALA A 18 5.27 3.80 7.03
CA ALA A 18 4.39 2.93 6.24
C ALA A 18 4.14 1.60 6.96
N TYR A 19 5.18 0.98 7.46
CA TYR A 19 5.03 -0.29 8.19
C TYR A 19 4.31 -0.13 9.52
N ASP A 20 4.53 0.97 10.24
CA ASP A 20 3.78 1.27 11.47
C ASP A 20 2.28 1.38 11.20
N ILE A 21 1.90 2.05 10.12
CA ILE A 21 0.50 2.17 9.71
C ILE A 21 -0.08 0.80 9.36
N ILE A 22 0.65 -0.01 8.59
CA ILE A 22 0.25 -1.35 8.21
C ILE A 22 0.00 -2.21 9.46
N ILE A 23 0.92 -2.20 10.40
CA ILE A 23 0.81 -2.98 11.64
C ILE A 23 -0.36 -2.52 12.50
N SER A 24 -0.65 -1.24 12.54
CA SER A 24 -1.68 -0.67 13.41
C SER A 24 -3.10 -0.76 12.86
N ALA A 25 -3.30 -1.13 11.59
CA ALA A 25 -4.62 -1.24 10.99
C ALA A 25 -5.46 -2.32 11.70
N LYS A 26 -6.71 -1.98 12.03
CA LYS A 26 -7.61 -2.88 12.79
C LYS A 26 -8.80 -3.35 11.96
N ASP A 27 -9.30 -2.53 11.07
CA ASP A 27 -10.51 -2.81 10.29
C ASP A 27 -10.25 -2.93 8.81
N GLU A 28 -9.44 -2.02 8.26
CA GLU A 28 -9.25 -1.91 6.82
C GLU A 28 -7.86 -1.35 6.50
N LEU A 29 -7.20 -1.97 5.52
CA LEU A 29 -5.95 -1.45 4.96
C LEU A 29 -6.08 -1.40 3.44
N LEU A 30 -5.80 -0.23 2.87
CA LEU A 30 -5.81 -0.01 1.43
C LEU A 30 -4.40 0.44 1.01
N VAL A 31 -3.82 -0.24 0.04
CA VAL A 31 -2.49 0.11 -0.47
C VAL A 31 -2.52 0.15 -2.00
N ALA A 32 -2.06 1.24 -2.58
CA ALA A 32 -1.87 1.35 -4.02
C ALA A 32 -0.39 1.47 -4.33
N PHE A 33 0.13 0.52 -5.09
CA PHE A 33 1.50 0.53 -5.59
C PHE A 33 1.52 1.05 -7.03
N PRO A 34 2.40 2.00 -7.36
CA PRO A 34 2.42 2.57 -8.71
C PRO A 34 3.12 1.69 -9.74
N THR A 35 3.98 0.75 -9.31
CA THR A 35 4.77 -0.10 -10.20
C THR A 35 4.83 -1.53 -9.68
N VAL A 36 5.09 -2.48 -10.59
CA VAL A 36 5.38 -3.87 -10.22
C VAL A 36 6.58 -3.95 -9.28
N ASN A 37 7.61 -3.16 -9.56
CA ASN A 37 8.82 -3.13 -8.74
C ASN A 37 8.54 -2.70 -7.31
N SER A 38 7.68 -1.70 -7.12
CA SER A 38 7.33 -1.23 -5.78
C SER A 38 6.57 -2.30 -4.98
N PHE A 39 5.63 -3.00 -5.59
CA PHE A 39 4.94 -4.11 -4.95
C PHE A 39 5.93 -5.22 -4.56
N ARG A 40 6.71 -5.70 -5.53
CA ARG A 40 7.67 -6.79 -5.31
C ARG A 40 8.68 -6.44 -4.23
N ARG A 41 9.21 -5.21 -4.26
CA ARG A 41 10.17 -4.69 -3.29
C ARG A 41 9.62 -4.73 -1.87
N ASN A 42 8.38 -4.30 -1.68
CA ASN A 42 7.73 -4.31 -0.38
C ASN A 42 7.44 -5.72 0.12
N VAL A 43 7.04 -6.63 -0.76
CA VAL A 43 6.85 -8.04 -0.40
C VAL A 43 8.17 -8.64 0.09
N ARG A 44 9.26 -8.41 -0.63
CA ARG A 44 10.60 -8.89 -0.25
C ARG A 44 11.08 -8.29 1.07
N ALA A 45 10.70 -7.05 1.36
CA ALA A 45 11.06 -6.38 2.61
C ALA A 45 10.27 -6.89 3.83
N GLY A 46 9.31 -7.79 3.63
CA GLY A 46 8.58 -8.42 4.73
C GLY A 46 7.12 -7.96 4.90
N MET A 47 6.57 -7.19 3.97
CA MET A 47 5.16 -6.78 4.05
C MET A 47 4.22 -7.98 4.19
N SER A 48 4.46 -9.03 3.42
CA SER A 48 3.63 -10.24 3.49
C SER A 48 3.68 -10.90 4.87
N MET A 49 4.83 -10.88 5.53
CA MET A 49 4.96 -11.42 6.88
C MET A 49 4.19 -10.61 7.90
N LEU A 50 4.13 -9.28 7.72
CA LEU A 50 3.33 -8.41 8.60
C LEU A 50 1.84 -8.69 8.43
N LEU A 51 1.38 -8.88 7.20
CA LEU A 51 -0.02 -9.17 6.89
C LEU A 51 -0.44 -10.56 7.38
N LEU A 52 0.50 -11.50 7.54
CA LEU A 52 0.25 -12.85 8.03
C LEU A 52 0.36 -12.99 9.55
N LYS A 53 0.65 -11.90 10.27
CA LYS A 53 0.69 -11.94 11.72
C LYS A 53 -0.66 -12.34 12.29
N GLU A 54 -0.63 -13.12 13.39
CA GLU A 54 -1.80 -13.63 14.07
C GLU A 54 -2.83 -12.53 14.37
N GLU A 55 -2.37 -11.36 14.77
CA GLU A 55 -3.23 -10.21 15.08
C GLU A 55 -4.05 -9.77 13.87
N TYR A 56 -3.43 -9.73 12.68
CA TYR A 56 -4.13 -9.39 11.45
C TYR A 56 -5.20 -10.43 11.10
N LEU A 57 -4.86 -11.69 11.20
CA LEU A 57 -5.79 -12.79 10.92
C LEU A 57 -6.93 -12.82 11.94
N LYS A 58 -6.63 -12.59 13.21
CA LYS A 58 -7.60 -12.57 14.28
C LYS A 58 -8.58 -11.40 14.19
N ASN A 59 -8.08 -10.21 13.85
CA ASN A 59 -8.91 -9.01 13.71
C ASN A 59 -9.69 -8.98 12.40
N ASN A 60 -9.37 -9.89 11.47
CA ASN A 60 -10.07 -10.00 10.20
C ASN A 60 -10.03 -8.71 9.39
N VAL A 61 -8.87 -8.08 9.34
CA VAL A 61 -8.64 -6.82 8.61
C VAL A 61 -8.94 -7.02 7.13
N ARG A 62 -9.75 -6.14 6.56
CA ARG A 62 -10.04 -6.14 5.13
C ARG A 62 -8.89 -5.47 4.39
N LEU A 63 -8.33 -6.18 3.41
CA LEU A 63 -7.17 -5.75 2.65
C LEU A 63 -7.54 -5.55 1.19
N ARG A 64 -7.29 -4.35 0.66
CA ARG A 64 -7.40 -4.09 -0.78
C ARG A 64 -6.09 -3.54 -1.28
N ILE A 65 -5.54 -4.17 -2.31
CA ILE A 65 -4.28 -3.77 -2.93
C ILE A 65 -4.50 -3.47 -4.39
N LEU A 66 -4.04 -2.32 -4.83
CA LEU A 66 -3.91 -1.97 -6.25
C LEU A 66 -2.43 -2.06 -6.62
N THR A 67 -2.11 -2.79 -7.68
CA THR A 67 -0.75 -2.88 -8.20
C THR A 67 -0.79 -3.25 -9.67
N PRO A 68 0.12 -2.73 -10.50
CA PRO A 68 0.32 -3.34 -11.81
C PRO A 68 0.75 -4.79 -11.62
N VAL A 69 0.30 -5.69 -12.49
CA VAL A 69 0.56 -7.15 -12.37
C VAL A 69 1.30 -7.61 -13.61
N ASP A 70 2.39 -8.34 -13.41
CA ASP A 70 3.10 -9.06 -14.46
C ASP A 70 3.26 -10.53 -14.09
N ASN A 71 3.86 -11.32 -14.97
CA ASN A 71 4.03 -12.76 -14.76
C ASN A 71 4.90 -13.09 -13.54
N GLN A 72 5.77 -12.17 -13.12
CA GLN A 72 6.68 -12.42 -12.01
C GLN A 72 5.99 -12.37 -10.65
N ILE A 73 4.92 -11.61 -10.51
CA ILE A 73 4.24 -11.43 -9.22
C ILE A 73 2.94 -12.21 -9.08
N VAL A 74 2.47 -12.87 -10.15
CA VAL A 74 1.23 -13.66 -10.11
C VAL A 74 1.27 -14.72 -9.01
N GLN A 75 2.38 -15.45 -8.90
CA GLN A 75 2.51 -16.49 -7.89
C GLN A 75 2.49 -15.92 -6.47
N VAL A 76 3.13 -14.79 -6.26
CA VAL A 76 3.13 -14.09 -4.96
C VAL A 76 1.70 -13.71 -4.57
N ILE A 77 0.95 -13.17 -5.52
CA ILE A 77 -0.46 -12.80 -5.30
C ILE A 77 -1.29 -14.02 -4.93
N GLU A 78 -1.13 -15.13 -5.63
CA GLU A 78 -1.86 -16.36 -5.35
C GLU A 78 -1.56 -16.90 -3.95
N GLU A 79 -0.30 -16.87 -3.55
CA GLU A 79 0.10 -17.30 -2.20
C GLU A 79 -0.51 -16.41 -1.11
N LEU A 80 -0.50 -15.09 -1.32
CA LEU A 80 -1.14 -14.17 -0.39
C LEU A 80 -2.63 -14.40 -0.28
N LYS A 81 -3.32 -14.62 -1.40
CA LYS A 81 -4.77 -14.88 -1.41
C LYS A 81 -5.14 -16.16 -0.69
N LYS A 82 -4.30 -17.18 -0.75
CA LYS A 82 -4.54 -18.44 -0.02
C LYS A 82 -4.46 -18.25 1.50
N SER A 83 -3.58 -17.36 1.95
CA SER A 83 -3.33 -17.14 3.37
C SER A 83 -4.25 -16.06 3.97
N LEU A 84 -4.72 -15.13 3.16
CA LEU A 84 -5.49 -13.96 3.60
C LEU A 84 -6.86 -13.97 2.92
N SER A 85 -7.86 -14.51 3.60
CA SER A 85 -9.23 -14.67 3.07
C SER A 85 -9.93 -13.33 2.76
N LYS A 86 -9.49 -12.24 3.40
CA LYS A 86 -10.05 -10.89 3.22
C LYS A 86 -9.24 -10.01 2.31
N LEU A 87 -8.31 -10.58 1.57
CA LEU A 87 -7.49 -9.85 0.61
C LEU A 87 -8.18 -9.79 -0.76
N ASP A 88 -8.27 -8.59 -1.31
CA ASP A 88 -8.70 -8.35 -2.69
C ASP A 88 -7.63 -7.53 -3.41
N ILE A 89 -7.19 -7.99 -4.58
CA ILE A 89 -6.15 -7.34 -5.38
C ILE A 89 -6.73 -7.06 -6.76
N ARG A 90 -6.53 -5.83 -7.24
CA ARG A 90 -6.87 -5.44 -8.60
C ARG A 90 -5.65 -4.96 -9.34
N ASP A 91 -5.63 -5.26 -10.65
CA ASP A 91 -4.55 -4.87 -11.55
C ASP A 91 -4.72 -3.42 -11.97
N LEU A 92 -3.78 -2.58 -11.58
CA LEU A 92 -3.80 -1.14 -11.87
C LEU A 92 -3.51 -0.82 -13.34
N ASN A 93 -3.00 -1.74 -14.10
CA ASN A 93 -2.58 -1.58 -15.50
C ASN A 93 -1.57 -0.44 -15.70
N GLU A 94 -0.39 -0.75 -16.24
CA GLU A 94 0.74 0.20 -16.37
C GLU A 94 0.48 1.40 -17.30
N SER A 95 -0.63 1.41 -18.06
CA SER A 95 -0.94 2.51 -18.96
C SER A 95 -1.29 3.83 -18.27
N THR A 96 -1.48 3.82 -16.94
CA THR A 96 -1.70 5.05 -16.18
C THR A 96 -0.37 5.58 -15.64
N GLU A 97 0.36 6.31 -16.47
CA GLU A 97 1.61 6.95 -16.10
C GLU A 97 1.47 8.02 -14.99
N SER A 98 0.26 8.30 -14.57
CA SER A 98 -0.05 9.42 -13.67
C SER A 98 0.21 9.12 -12.20
N ASN A 99 0.30 7.85 -11.78
CA ASN A 99 0.54 7.55 -10.38
C ASN A 99 2.00 7.14 -10.16
N ARG A 100 2.72 7.98 -9.41
CA ARG A 100 4.13 7.74 -9.07
C ARG A 100 4.35 7.63 -7.57
N VAL A 101 3.27 7.54 -6.81
CA VAL A 101 3.35 7.45 -5.36
C VAL A 101 2.70 6.18 -4.86
N THR A 102 3.21 5.67 -3.75
CA THR A 102 2.54 4.63 -3.00
C THR A 102 1.55 5.28 -2.05
N ILE A 103 0.32 4.81 -2.04
CA ILE A 103 -0.74 5.31 -1.15
C ILE A 103 -1.06 4.24 -0.12
N VAL A 104 -0.99 4.59 1.16
CA VAL A 104 -1.36 3.70 2.27
C VAL A 104 -2.47 4.38 3.07
N LEU A 105 -3.59 3.69 3.24
CA LEU A 105 -4.76 4.18 3.99
C LEU A 105 -5.16 3.13 5.02
N ALA A 106 -5.27 3.52 6.27
CA ALA A 106 -5.64 2.62 7.34
C ALA A 106 -6.89 3.13 8.08
N ASP A 107 -7.90 2.27 8.18
CA ASP A 107 -9.11 2.47 9.00
C ASP A 107 -9.88 3.75 8.69
N ARG A 108 -9.66 4.35 7.50
CA ARG A 108 -10.24 5.65 7.09
C ARG A 108 -9.88 6.79 8.04
N LYS A 109 -8.79 6.62 8.79
CA LYS A 109 -8.36 7.57 9.83
C LYS A 109 -7.00 8.19 9.55
N GLU A 110 -6.15 7.51 8.78
CA GLU A 110 -4.83 8.03 8.47
C GLU A 110 -4.38 7.59 7.09
N CYS A 111 -3.51 8.38 6.50
CA CYS A 111 -2.92 8.08 5.20
C CYS A 111 -1.44 8.45 5.15
N LEU A 112 -0.71 7.75 4.29
CA LEU A 112 0.67 8.05 3.98
C LEU A 112 0.85 7.97 2.47
N ILE A 113 1.45 9.00 1.91
CA ILE A 113 1.75 9.08 0.48
C ILE A 113 3.26 9.11 0.34
N VAL A 114 3.83 8.07 -0.26
CA VAL A 114 5.28 7.91 -0.35
C VAL A 114 5.73 8.07 -1.80
N ASP A 115 6.62 9.02 -2.03
CA ASP A 115 7.26 9.19 -3.33
C ASP A 115 8.25 8.05 -3.59
N ILE A 116 8.37 7.66 -4.86
CA ILE A 116 9.40 6.72 -5.29
C ILE A 116 10.53 7.53 -5.91
N LYS A 117 11.68 7.56 -5.23
CA LYS A 117 12.86 8.27 -5.69
C LYS A 117 13.58 7.53 -6.82
N ASP A 118 13.74 6.22 -6.67
CA ASP A 118 14.41 5.39 -7.68
C ASP A 118 13.79 3.97 -7.69
N ASP A 119 12.94 3.73 -8.68
CA ASP A 119 12.23 2.45 -8.80
C ASP A 119 13.12 1.28 -9.25
N ARG A 120 14.34 1.56 -9.66
CA ARG A 120 15.30 0.52 -10.06
C ARG A 120 15.97 -0.15 -8.86
N LYS A 121 15.89 0.45 -7.69
CA LYS A 121 16.51 -0.09 -6.47
C LYS A 121 15.69 -1.22 -5.88
N ASP A 122 16.34 -2.27 -5.43
CA ASP A 122 15.69 -3.41 -4.78
C ASP A 122 15.42 -3.17 -3.30
N ASN A 123 16.20 -2.30 -2.67
CA ASN A 123 16.06 -1.97 -1.26
C ASN A 123 14.99 -0.87 -1.07
N VAL A 124 14.04 -1.11 -0.16
CA VAL A 124 12.94 -0.15 0.07
C VAL A 124 13.44 1.21 0.53
N TYR A 125 14.50 1.26 1.30
CA TYR A 125 15.05 2.53 1.82
C TYR A 125 15.77 3.33 0.73
N GLU A 126 16.40 2.66 -0.22
CA GLU A 126 17.06 3.31 -1.35
C GLU A 126 16.06 3.77 -2.42
N ALA A 127 14.95 3.08 -2.54
CA ALA A 127 13.93 3.39 -3.54
C ALA A 127 13.00 4.51 -3.09
N ALA A 128 12.74 4.64 -1.80
CA ALA A 128 11.79 5.60 -1.26
C ALA A 128 12.32 7.03 -1.30
N GLY A 129 11.42 7.97 -1.52
CA GLY A 129 11.66 9.39 -1.38
C GLY A 129 11.00 9.93 -0.11
N LEU A 130 10.61 11.19 -0.18
CA LEU A 130 9.85 11.83 0.89
C LEU A 130 8.44 11.25 0.97
N SER A 131 7.77 11.48 2.09
CA SER A 131 6.37 11.11 2.25
C SER A 131 5.58 12.22 2.93
N ILE A 132 4.27 12.15 2.77
CA ILE A 132 3.31 13.03 3.45
C ILE A 132 2.38 12.14 4.26
N TYR A 133 2.35 12.37 5.57
CA TYR A 133 1.42 11.71 6.49
C TYR A 133 0.30 12.65 6.88
N SER A 134 -0.91 12.14 7.01
CA SER A 134 -2.00 12.90 7.61
C SER A 134 -3.01 12.01 8.31
N ASN A 135 -3.54 12.50 9.42
CA ASN A 135 -4.75 12.00 10.07
C ASN A 135 -5.88 13.03 10.02
N THR A 136 -5.73 14.08 9.21
CA THR A 136 -6.76 15.07 8.97
C THR A 136 -7.87 14.47 8.12
N ASN A 137 -9.10 14.52 8.60
CA ASN A 137 -10.24 13.85 7.98
C ASN A 137 -10.42 14.21 6.50
N SER A 138 -10.37 15.49 6.16
CA SER A 138 -10.55 15.95 4.78
C SER A 138 -9.47 15.42 3.84
N ILE A 139 -8.22 15.35 4.30
CA ILE A 139 -7.10 14.83 3.50
C ILE A 139 -7.23 13.32 3.33
N VAL A 140 -7.52 12.60 4.39
CA VAL A 140 -7.72 11.13 4.35
C VAL A 140 -8.86 10.78 3.40
N LEU A 141 -10.00 11.47 3.49
CA LEU A 141 -11.14 11.23 2.61
C LEU A 141 -10.84 11.56 1.15
N SER A 142 -10.00 12.57 0.90
CA SER A 142 -9.59 12.92 -0.46
C SER A 142 -8.74 11.81 -1.09
N TYR A 143 -7.77 11.26 -0.37
CA TYR A 143 -6.97 10.13 -0.87
C TYR A 143 -7.77 8.85 -0.94
N LEU A 144 -8.72 8.64 -0.03
CA LEU A 144 -9.65 7.53 -0.12
C LEU A 144 -10.47 7.61 -1.42
N ALA A 145 -10.95 8.80 -1.78
CA ALA A 145 -11.68 9.02 -3.03
C ALA A 145 -10.82 8.70 -4.26
N ILE A 146 -9.53 9.08 -4.24
CA ILE A 146 -8.59 8.72 -5.30
C ILE A 146 -8.45 7.20 -5.39
N PHE A 147 -8.24 6.53 -4.27
CA PHE A 147 -8.13 5.07 -4.23
C PHE A 147 -9.39 4.40 -4.79
N GLU A 148 -10.56 4.81 -4.33
CA GLU A 148 -11.84 4.24 -4.77
C GLU A 148 -12.07 4.45 -6.26
N THR A 149 -11.69 5.60 -6.81
CA THR A 149 -11.79 5.89 -8.24
C THR A 149 -10.89 4.94 -9.04
N LEU A 150 -9.65 4.77 -8.62
CA LEU A 150 -8.73 3.81 -9.26
C LEU A 150 -9.25 2.39 -9.13
N TRP A 151 -9.77 2.02 -7.97
CA TRP A 151 -10.29 0.69 -7.70
C TRP A 151 -11.44 0.33 -8.66
N LYS A 152 -12.36 1.25 -8.89
CA LYS A 152 -13.49 1.05 -9.80
C LYS A 152 -13.07 0.92 -11.25
N GLN A 153 -11.98 1.57 -11.65
CA GLN A 153 -11.45 1.51 -13.02
C GLN A 153 -10.65 0.24 -13.30
N CYS A 154 -10.23 -0.46 -12.27
CA CYS A 154 -9.38 -1.63 -12.39
C CYS A 154 -10.20 -2.91 -12.42
N HIS A 155 -9.69 -3.92 -13.15
CA HIS A 155 -10.31 -5.24 -13.18
C HIS A 155 -9.83 -6.09 -12.01
N PRO A 156 -10.72 -6.95 -11.45
CA PRO A 156 -10.29 -7.94 -10.46
C PRO A 156 -9.17 -8.82 -11.05
N HIS A 157 -8.13 -9.06 -10.24
CA HIS A 157 -7.13 -10.06 -10.61
C HIS A 157 -7.72 -11.45 -10.39
N ILE A 158 -7.90 -12.18 -11.47
CA ILE A 158 -8.42 -13.55 -11.46
C ILE A 158 -7.24 -14.50 -11.61
N SER A 159 -6.95 -15.24 -10.57
CA SER A 159 -5.90 -16.28 -10.60
C SER A 159 -6.46 -17.57 -11.22
#